data_9313f730b5ab515c5af9ddeb67c87554
#
_entry.id   9313f730b5ab515c5af9ddeb67c87554
#
_cell.length_a   1.000
_cell.length_b   1.000
_cell.length_c   1.000
_cell.angle_alpha   90.00
_cell.angle_beta   90.00
_cell.angle_gamma   90.00
#
_symmetry.space_group_name_H-M   'P 1'
#
loop_
_entity.id
_entity.type
_entity.pdbx_description
1 polymer ?
#
loop_
_entity_poly.entity_id
_entity_poly.type
_entity_poly.pdbx_seq_one_letter_code
_entity_poly.pdbx_strand_id
1 'polypeptide(L)'
;VRLWDVFGQAGHPVRATVEGMGSLLLSRLLDLNETQSGILAIVFKVAQEKDWPLLDLKDLQSLLKEVYEHSSDYSAQYGNITKQSVGAIQRSLLVLEEEGADQFFGEPALDLNDFMQLDASGRGYINILSATKLFHSPKLYSTFLIWMLSRLFETLPEVGDPEKPKLVF
;
A
#
# COMPACT_ATOMS: atom_id res chain seq x y z
N VAL A 1 -24.78 7.42 4.66
CA VAL A 1 -23.63 6.94 5.42
C VAL A 1 -23.09 5.70 4.73
N ARG A 2 -21.78 5.60 4.55
CA ARG A 2 -21.07 4.40 4.06
C ARG A 2 -20.11 3.94 5.13
N LEU A 3 -20.07 2.63 5.35
CA LEU A 3 -19.14 2.02 6.30
C LEU A 3 -18.01 1.35 5.51
N TRP A 4 -16.78 1.61 5.94
CA TRP A 4 -15.55 1.08 5.39
C TRP A 4 -14.81 0.29 6.45
N ASP A 5 -14.15 -0.79 6.08
CA ASP A 5 -13.35 -1.61 6.99
C ASP A 5 -12.16 -2.19 6.24
N VAL A 6 -10.97 -2.01 6.76
CA VAL A 6 -9.75 -2.56 6.16
C VAL A 6 -9.84 -4.08 5.99
N PHE A 7 -10.48 -4.77 6.92
CA PHE A 7 -10.65 -6.22 6.89
C PHE A 7 -11.99 -6.68 6.27
N GLY A 8 -12.83 -5.75 5.79
CA GLY A 8 -14.09 -6.06 5.09
C GLY A 8 -15.16 -6.75 5.94
N GLN A 9 -15.08 -6.69 7.27
CA GLN A 9 -16.02 -7.39 8.16
C GLN A 9 -17.19 -6.53 8.61
N ALA A 10 -16.97 -5.23 8.77
CA ALA A 10 -17.97 -4.27 9.26
C ALA A 10 -18.37 -3.23 8.21
N GLY A 11 -17.83 -3.30 7.00
CA GLY A 11 -18.08 -2.35 5.92
C GLY A 11 -17.49 -2.80 4.59
N HIS A 12 -17.51 -1.90 3.60
CA HIS A 12 -16.83 -2.14 2.33
C HIS A 12 -15.34 -2.30 2.56
N PRO A 13 -14.67 -3.27 1.93
CA PRO A 13 -13.25 -3.48 2.11
C PRO A 13 -12.46 -2.28 1.59
N VAL A 14 -11.46 -1.87 2.38
CA VAL A 14 -10.49 -0.87 1.98
C VAL A 14 -9.17 -1.58 1.74
N ARG A 15 -8.77 -1.67 0.49
CA ARG A 15 -7.54 -2.34 0.09
C ARG A 15 -6.62 -1.39 -0.67
N ALA A 16 -5.33 -1.68 -0.60
CA ALA A 16 -4.31 -1.04 -1.42
C ALA A 16 -3.54 -2.12 -2.18
N THR A 17 -3.14 -1.86 -3.41
CA THR A 17 -2.14 -2.71 -4.05
C THR A 17 -0.76 -2.41 -3.46
N VAL A 18 0.12 -3.38 -3.50
CA VAL A 18 1.53 -3.22 -3.12
C VAL A 18 2.18 -2.11 -3.95
N GLU A 19 1.90 -2.11 -5.27
CA GLU A 19 2.35 -1.06 -6.17
C GLU A 19 1.81 0.32 -5.77
N GLY A 20 0.52 0.41 -5.45
CA GLY A 20 -0.12 1.66 -5.01
C GLY A 20 0.40 2.20 -3.67
N MET A 21 0.89 1.32 -2.78
CA MET A 21 1.57 1.70 -1.55
C MET A 21 2.96 2.28 -1.83
N GLY A 22 3.69 1.68 -2.75
CA GLY A 22 5.03 2.06 -3.12
C GLY A 22 6.13 1.57 -2.17
N SER A 23 7.36 1.50 -2.68
CA SER A 23 8.50 0.94 -1.95
C SER A 23 8.86 1.71 -0.69
N LEU A 24 8.68 3.03 -0.69
CA LEU A 24 9.04 3.89 0.45
C LEU A 24 8.16 3.62 1.68
N LEU A 25 6.84 3.64 1.52
CA LEU A 25 5.91 3.38 2.63
C LEU A 25 5.99 1.92 3.08
N LEU A 26 6.15 1.00 2.12
CA LEU A 26 6.31 -0.41 2.43
C LEU A 26 7.61 -0.69 3.20
N SER A 27 8.73 -0.03 2.85
CA SER A 27 9.99 -0.13 3.60
C SER A 27 9.82 0.31 5.06
N ARG A 28 9.06 1.37 5.30
CA ARG A 28 8.74 1.85 6.65
C ARG A 28 7.84 0.88 7.41
N LEU A 29 6.81 0.35 6.73
CA LEU A 29 5.90 -0.65 7.32
C LEU A 29 6.66 -1.90 7.75
N LEU A 30 7.60 -2.37 6.94
CA LEU A 30 8.42 -3.55 7.19
C LEU A 30 9.63 -3.30 8.12
N ASP A 31 9.86 -2.04 8.52
CA ASP A 31 10.99 -1.65 9.40
C ASP A 31 12.35 -1.98 8.78
N LEU A 32 12.50 -1.75 7.48
CA LEU A 32 13.70 -2.08 6.73
C LEU A 32 14.82 -1.04 6.97
N ASN A 33 16.05 -1.53 7.07
CA ASN A 33 17.21 -0.66 7.04
C ASN A 33 17.49 -0.13 5.61
N GLU A 34 18.46 0.75 5.47
CA GLU A 34 18.79 1.41 4.20
C GLU A 34 19.12 0.40 3.07
N THR A 35 19.95 -0.63 3.37
CA THR A 35 20.30 -1.66 2.40
C THR A 35 19.09 -2.49 1.95
N GLN A 36 18.23 -2.89 2.88
CA GLN A 36 17.02 -3.65 2.60
C GLN A 36 16.00 -2.80 1.83
N SER A 37 15.85 -1.53 2.19
CA SER A 37 15.00 -0.57 1.47
C SER A 37 15.48 -0.36 0.03
N GLY A 38 16.79 -0.32 -0.18
CA GLY A 38 17.39 -0.27 -1.51
C GLY A 38 17.05 -1.49 -2.35
N ILE A 39 17.14 -2.70 -1.77
CA ILE A 39 16.74 -3.94 -2.48
C ILE A 39 15.24 -3.92 -2.79
N LEU A 40 14.39 -3.50 -1.85
CA LEU A 40 12.97 -3.38 -2.12
C LEU A 40 12.68 -2.39 -3.27
N ALA A 41 13.39 -1.26 -3.32
CA ALA A 41 13.27 -0.30 -4.43
C ALA A 41 13.69 -0.91 -5.77
N ILE A 42 14.74 -1.76 -5.79
CA ILE A 42 15.13 -2.52 -7.01
C ILE A 42 14.00 -3.44 -7.45
N VAL A 43 13.36 -4.17 -6.53
CA VAL A 43 12.22 -5.05 -6.83
C VAL A 43 11.09 -4.27 -7.51
N PHE A 44 10.72 -3.11 -6.97
CA PHE A 44 9.69 -2.25 -7.58
C PHE A 44 10.10 -1.72 -8.95
N LYS A 45 11.39 -1.38 -9.11
CA LYS A 45 11.92 -0.91 -10.40
C LYS A 45 11.86 -2.00 -11.46
N VAL A 46 12.25 -3.22 -11.12
CA VAL A 46 12.15 -4.40 -12.01
C VAL A 46 10.70 -4.69 -12.39
N ALA A 47 9.77 -4.62 -11.41
CA ALA A 47 8.34 -4.77 -11.67
C ALA A 47 7.86 -3.77 -12.74
N GLN A 48 8.21 -2.49 -12.56
CA GLN A 48 7.84 -1.42 -13.48
C GLN A 48 8.43 -1.62 -14.88
N GLU A 49 9.69 -2.02 -14.99
CA GLU A 49 10.36 -2.20 -16.28
C GLU A 49 9.84 -3.42 -17.07
N LYS A 50 9.35 -4.42 -16.37
CA LYS A 50 8.81 -5.65 -16.95
C LYS A 50 7.28 -5.66 -17.07
N ASP A 51 6.60 -4.57 -16.69
CA ASP A 51 5.14 -4.49 -16.60
C ASP A 51 4.53 -5.65 -15.77
N TRP A 52 5.21 -6.02 -14.69
CA TRP A 52 4.72 -7.02 -13.76
C TRP A 52 3.97 -6.34 -12.61
N PRO A 53 2.65 -6.52 -12.51
CA PRO A 53 1.86 -5.86 -11.48
C PRO A 53 2.22 -6.42 -10.10
N LEU A 54 2.35 -5.53 -9.12
CA LEU A 54 2.48 -5.87 -7.70
C LEU A 54 1.15 -5.59 -6.99
N LEU A 55 0.24 -6.54 -7.01
CA LEU A 55 -1.10 -6.40 -6.47
C LEU A 55 -1.14 -6.72 -4.98
N ASP A 56 -0.59 -7.85 -4.59
CA ASP A 56 -0.61 -8.36 -3.22
C ASP A 56 0.79 -8.72 -2.69
N LEU A 57 0.85 -9.22 -1.46
CA LEU A 57 2.13 -9.60 -0.83
C LEU A 57 2.77 -10.83 -1.49
N LYS A 58 1.97 -11.71 -2.12
CA LYS A 58 2.49 -12.90 -2.81
C LYS A 58 3.21 -12.54 -4.08
N ASP A 59 2.70 -11.54 -4.82
CA ASP A 59 3.39 -10.99 -5.98
C ASP A 59 4.74 -10.43 -5.59
N LEU A 60 4.78 -9.65 -4.50
CA LEU A 60 6.02 -9.08 -3.98
C LEU A 60 7.02 -10.16 -3.56
N GLN A 61 6.56 -11.20 -2.85
CA GLN A 61 7.42 -12.31 -2.43
C GLN A 61 7.98 -13.07 -3.64
N SER A 62 7.14 -13.30 -4.65
CA SER A 62 7.52 -13.99 -5.88
C SER A 62 8.58 -13.19 -6.65
N LEU A 63 8.36 -11.88 -6.79
CA LEU A 63 9.31 -11.01 -7.47
C LEU A 63 10.60 -10.82 -6.68
N LEU A 64 10.54 -10.73 -5.35
CA LEU A 64 11.72 -10.66 -4.49
C LEU A 64 12.60 -11.92 -4.66
N LYS A 65 11.97 -13.10 -4.78
CA LYS A 65 12.65 -14.36 -5.07
C LYS A 65 13.31 -14.34 -6.45
N GLU A 66 12.57 -13.92 -7.48
CA GLU A 66 13.05 -13.80 -8.86
C GLU A 66 14.28 -12.88 -8.96
N VAL A 67 14.19 -11.69 -8.36
CA VAL A 67 15.29 -10.72 -8.32
C VAL A 67 16.51 -11.27 -7.59
N TYR A 68 16.31 -12.08 -6.55
CA TYR A 68 17.42 -12.73 -5.86
C TYR A 68 18.05 -13.87 -6.70
N GLU A 69 17.25 -14.72 -7.32
CA GLU A 69 17.74 -15.83 -8.16
C GLU A 69 18.55 -15.34 -9.36
N HIS A 70 18.20 -14.15 -9.89
CA HIS A 70 18.88 -13.48 -11.00
C HIS A 70 19.71 -12.27 -10.52
N SER A 71 20.18 -12.30 -9.27
CA SER A 71 20.88 -11.16 -8.66
C SER A 71 22.15 -10.74 -9.37
N SER A 72 22.84 -11.67 -10.08
CA SER A 72 24.01 -11.34 -10.92
C SER A 72 23.66 -10.32 -12.01
N ASP A 73 22.50 -10.48 -12.65
CA ASP A 73 22.08 -9.63 -13.76
C ASP A 73 21.65 -8.26 -13.27
N TYR A 74 20.93 -8.22 -12.16
CA TYR A 74 20.44 -6.98 -11.56
C TYR A 74 21.53 -6.22 -10.80
N SER A 75 22.49 -6.91 -10.18
CA SER A 75 23.56 -6.27 -9.41
C SER A 75 24.49 -5.41 -10.26
N ALA A 76 24.66 -5.76 -11.52
CA ALA A 76 25.46 -4.96 -12.46
C ALA A 76 24.82 -3.59 -12.74
N GLN A 77 23.50 -3.51 -12.70
CA GLN A 77 22.74 -2.30 -13.00
C GLN A 77 22.34 -1.50 -11.75
N TYR A 78 21.96 -2.19 -10.67
CA TYR A 78 21.32 -1.58 -9.49
C TYR A 78 22.13 -1.70 -8.19
N GLY A 79 23.19 -2.49 -8.18
CA GLY A 79 24.01 -2.72 -6.99
C GLY A 79 23.76 -4.07 -6.31
N ASN A 80 24.48 -4.31 -5.23
CA ASN A 80 24.59 -5.63 -4.63
C ASN A 80 23.29 -6.08 -3.94
N ILE A 81 22.80 -7.27 -4.30
CA ILE A 81 21.62 -7.93 -3.74
C ILE A 81 22.08 -9.14 -2.92
N THR A 82 22.08 -9.01 -1.59
CA THR A 82 22.59 -10.06 -0.72
C THR A 82 21.50 -11.00 -0.21
N LYS A 83 21.83 -12.30 -0.08
CA LYS A 83 20.93 -13.30 0.52
C LYS A 83 20.43 -12.90 1.91
N GLN A 84 21.32 -12.32 2.72
CA GLN A 84 20.99 -11.91 4.08
C GLN A 84 19.90 -10.84 4.10
N SER A 85 20.02 -9.83 3.25
CA SER A 85 19.04 -8.73 3.17
C SER A 85 17.71 -9.19 2.58
N VAL A 86 17.73 -10.02 1.54
CA VAL A 86 16.51 -10.61 0.98
C VAL A 86 15.80 -11.46 2.02
N GLY A 87 16.53 -12.32 2.75
CA GLY A 87 15.95 -13.12 3.83
C GLY A 87 15.39 -12.29 4.98
N ALA A 88 15.96 -11.12 5.26
CA ALA A 88 15.40 -10.19 6.24
C ALA A 88 14.06 -9.59 5.77
N ILE A 89 13.98 -9.15 4.52
CA ILE A 89 12.72 -8.64 3.92
C ILE A 89 11.64 -9.73 3.94
N GLN A 90 11.97 -10.97 3.55
CA GLN A 90 11.03 -12.09 3.57
C GLN A 90 10.47 -12.37 4.97
N ARG A 91 11.32 -12.32 6.02
CA ARG A 91 10.85 -12.48 7.41
C ARG A 91 9.93 -11.35 7.85
N SER A 92 10.25 -10.10 7.49
CA SER A 92 9.38 -8.96 7.80
C SER A 92 8.03 -9.07 7.08
N LEU A 93 8.00 -9.55 5.84
CA LEU A 93 6.76 -9.81 5.11
C LEU A 93 5.92 -10.91 5.78
N LEU A 94 6.54 -11.99 6.24
CA LEU A 94 5.84 -13.06 6.95
C LEU A 94 5.18 -12.54 8.24
N VAL A 95 5.91 -11.75 9.05
CA VAL A 95 5.35 -11.14 10.26
C VAL A 95 4.16 -10.24 9.92
N LEU A 96 4.27 -9.45 8.84
CA LEU A 96 3.20 -8.57 8.40
C LEU A 96 1.96 -9.36 7.94
N GLU A 97 2.13 -10.49 7.28
CA GLU A 97 1.03 -11.41 6.92
C GLU A 97 0.33 -11.98 8.15
N GLU A 98 1.09 -12.40 9.18
CA GLU A 98 0.52 -12.88 10.45
C GLU A 98 -0.29 -11.81 11.18
N GLU A 99 0.02 -10.52 10.98
CA GLU A 99 -0.78 -9.39 11.45
C GLU A 99 -2.05 -9.13 10.62
N GLY A 100 -2.29 -9.91 9.56
CA GLY A 100 -3.48 -9.82 8.70
C GLY A 100 -3.36 -8.84 7.54
N ALA A 101 -2.15 -8.39 7.20
CA ALA A 101 -1.93 -7.47 6.09
C ALA A 101 -2.25 -8.10 4.71
N ASP A 102 -2.30 -9.41 4.61
CA ASP A 102 -2.77 -10.14 3.41
C ASP A 102 -4.23 -9.79 3.05
N GLN A 103 -5.04 -9.38 4.03
CA GLN A 103 -6.41 -8.93 3.82
C GLN A 103 -6.47 -7.46 3.35
N PHE A 104 -5.46 -6.67 3.69
CA PHE A 104 -5.35 -5.28 3.29
C PHE A 104 -4.75 -5.12 1.89
N PHE A 105 -3.68 -5.86 1.58
CA PHE A 105 -3.06 -5.79 0.27
C PHE A 105 -3.80 -6.64 -0.75
N GLY A 106 -4.15 -6.03 -1.89
CA GLY A 106 -4.80 -6.70 -3.00
C GLY A 106 -5.87 -5.88 -3.69
N GLU A 107 -6.58 -6.53 -4.58
CA GLU A 107 -7.71 -5.96 -5.32
C GLU A 107 -9.07 -6.41 -4.72
N PRO A 108 -10.14 -5.64 -4.98
CA PRO A 108 -10.15 -4.33 -5.61
C PRO A 108 -9.53 -3.26 -4.71
N ALA A 109 -8.61 -2.45 -5.27
CA ALA A 109 -8.04 -1.33 -4.55
C ALA A 109 -9.07 -0.23 -4.32
N LEU A 110 -8.94 0.50 -3.19
CA LEU A 110 -9.79 1.62 -2.88
C LEU A 110 -9.67 2.71 -3.95
N ASP A 111 -10.78 3.07 -4.58
CA ASP A 111 -10.89 4.29 -5.36
C ASP A 111 -11.31 5.44 -4.42
N LEU A 112 -10.42 6.40 -4.22
CA LEU A 112 -10.68 7.57 -3.37
C LEU A 112 -11.81 8.46 -3.88
N ASN A 113 -12.16 8.38 -5.17
CA ASN A 113 -13.34 9.05 -5.71
C ASN A 113 -14.64 8.55 -5.06
N ASP A 114 -14.66 7.32 -4.54
CA ASP A 114 -15.81 6.79 -3.82
C ASP A 114 -16.16 7.59 -2.56
N PHE A 115 -15.15 8.24 -1.93
CA PHE A 115 -15.39 9.11 -0.78
C PHE A 115 -16.06 10.44 -1.15
N MET A 116 -15.93 10.87 -2.40
CA MET A 116 -16.46 12.15 -2.90
C MET A 116 -17.79 12.02 -3.65
N GLN A 117 -18.36 10.82 -3.72
CA GLN A 117 -19.65 10.60 -4.38
C GLN A 117 -20.78 11.33 -3.69
N LEU A 118 -21.77 11.72 -4.50
CA LEU A 118 -22.98 12.38 -4.03
C LEU A 118 -24.16 11.39 -4.03
N ASP A 119 -25.09 11.59 -3.12
CA ASP A 119 -26.39 10.89 -3.12
C ASP A 119 -27.34 11.46 -4.19
N ALA A 120 -28.50 10.83 -4.37
CA ALA A 120 -29.49 11.26 -5.34
C ALA A 120 -30.04 12.68 -5.09
N SER A 121 -29.82 13.27 -3.90
CA SER A 121 -30.18 14.65 -3.57
C SER A 121 -29.03 15.64 -3.75
N GLY A 122 -27.89 15.20 -4.27
CA GLY A 122 -26.70 16.02 -4.48
C GLY A 122 -25.87 16.29 -3.20
N ARG A 123 -26.12 15.53 -2.12
CA ARG A 123 -25.35 15.65 -0.86
C ARG A 123 -24.25 14.61 -0.81
N GLY A 124 -23.08 14.99 -0.24
CA GLY A 124 -21.98 14.07 -0.01
C GLY A 124 -22.33 12.96 0.98
N TYR A 125 -21.75 11.76 0.77
CA TYR A 125 -21.85 10.70 1.74
C TYR A 125 -20.97 10.98 2.97
N ILE A 126 -21.46 10.57 4.14
CA ILE A 126 -20.63 10.46 5.34
C ILE A 126 -19.95 9.10 5.29
N ASN A 127 -18.63 9.10 5.19
CA ASN A 127 -17.83 7.91 5.17
C ASN A 127 -17.24 7.64 6.57
N ILE A 128 -17.48 6.43 7.10
CA ILE A 128 -16.99 6.01 8.42
C ILE A 128 -16.07 4.81 8.22
N LEU A 129 -14.81 4.96 8.59
CA LEU A 129 -13.84 3.86 8.58
C LEU A 129 -13.82 3.18 9.94
N SER A 130 -14.14 1.89 9.98
CA SER A 130 -13.93 1.05 11.16
C SER A 130 -12.43 0.75 11.32
N ALA A 131 -11.82 1.28 12.36
CA ALA A 131 -10.41 1.05 12.68
C ALA A 131 -10.22 0.06 13.85
N THR A 132 -11.29 -0.61 14.31
CA THR A 132 -11.27 -1.42 15.53
C THR A 132 -10.17 -2.48 15.53
N LYS A 133 -9.97 -3.16 14.42
CA LYS A 133 -8.91 -4.17 14.28
C LYS A 133 -7.53 -3.58 13.99
N LEU A 134 -7.47 -2.44 13.32
CA LEU A 134 -6.22 -1.76 13.02
C LEU A 134 -5.47 -1.32 14.29
N PHE A 135 -6.16 -1.09 15.39
CA PHE A 135 -5.52 -0.80 16.68
C PHE A 135 -4.60 -1.92 17.18
N HIS A 136 -4.79 -3.16 16.72
CA HIS A 136 -3.92 -4.28 17.03
C HIS A 136 -2.65 -4.33 16.18
N SER A 137 -2.61 -3.57 15.07
CA SER A 137 -1.46 -3.42 14.18
C SER A 137 -1.14 -1.93 13.97
N PRO A 138 -0.51 -1.25 14.96
CA PRO A 138 -0.28 0.19 14.90
C PRO A 138 0.55 0.65 13.68
N LYS A 139 1.50 -0.18 13.24
CA LYS A 139 2.31 0.10 12.04
C LYS A 139 1.44 0.11 10.78
N LEU A 140 0.60 -0.92 10.61
CA LEU A 140 -0.32 -0.99 9.47
C LEU A 140 -1.31 0.20 9.49
N TYR A 141 -1.83 0.53 10.67
CA TYR A 141 -2.75 1.66 10.83
C TYR A 141 -2.11 3.00 10.43
N SER A 142 -0.93 3.30 10.96
CA SER A 142 -0.24 4.55 10.64
C SER A 142 0.17 4.62 9.16
N THR A 143 0.66 3.51 8.61
CA THR A 143 1.03 3.44 7.19
C THR A 143 -0.18 3.60 6.28
N PHE A 144 -1.30 2.96 6.63
CA PHE A 144 -2.58 3.14 5.92
C PHE A 144 -3.02 4.61 5.92
N LEU A 145 -2.99 5.29 7.07
CA LEU A 145 -3.39 6.69 7.15
C LEU A 145 -2.50 7.59 6.29
N ILE A 146 -1.18 7.40 6.36
CA ILE A 146 -0.23 8.18 5.56
C ILE A 146 -0.47 7.92 4.06
N TRP A 147 -0.62 6.65 3.67
CA TRP A 147 -0.93 6.28 2.29
C TRP A 147 -2.23 6.94 1.81
N MET A 148 -3.30 6.82 2.59
CA MET A 148 -4.60 7.37 2.22
C MET A 148 -4.56 8.90 2.09
N LEU A 149 -3.90 9.60 3.03
CA LEU A 149 -3.75 11.05 2.97
C LEU A 149 -2.90 11.47 1.77
N SER A 150 -1.80 10.77 1.48
CA SER A 150 -0.96 11.05 0.32
C SER A 150 -1.75 10.85 -0.98
N ARG A 151 -2.50 9.77 -1.08
CA ARG A 151 -3.35 9.51 -2.27
C ARG A 151 -4.48 10.52 -2.42
N LEU A 152 -5.11 10.95 -1.32
CA LEU A 152 -6.09 12.03 -1.36
C LEU A 152 -5.47 13.33 -1.87
N PHE A 153 -4.28 13.69 -1.38
CA PHE A 153 -3.57 14.88 -1.82
C PHE A 153 -3.21 14.84 -3.31
N GLU A 154 -2.79 13.68 -3.83
CA GLU A 154 -2.47 13.49 -5.25
C GLU A 154 -3.71 13.48 -6.16
N THR A 155 -4.84 12.96 -5.65
CA THR A 155 -6.04 12.68 -6.46
C THR A 155 -7.03 13.84 -6.44
N LEU A 156 -7.07 14.62 -5.35
CA LEU A 156 -7.98 15.75 -5.23
C LEU A 156 -7.63 16.84 -6.25
N PRO A 157 -8.57 17.23 -7.12
CA PRO A 157 -8.31 18.28 -8.11
C PRO A 157 -8.14 19.64 -7.44
N GLU A 158 -7.23 20.43 -7.95
CA GLU A 158 -7.15 21.86 -7.63
C GLU A 158 -8.39 22.57 -8.19
N VAL A 159 -9.28 23.02 -7.31
CA VAL A 159 -10.56 23.64 -7.68
C VAL A 159 -10.66 25.12 -7.28
N GLY A 160 -9.55 25.72 -6.84
CA GLY A 160 -9.51 27.09 -6.34
C GLY A 160 -10.15 27.21 -4.94
N ASP A 161 -10.94 28.26 -4.72
CA ASP A 161 -11.62 28.55 -3.46
C ASP A 161 -13.15 28.36 -3.60
N PRO A 162 -13.65 27.09 -3.57
CA PRO A 162 -15.07 26.84 -3.66
C PRO A 162 -15.79 27.25 -2.36
N GLU A 163 -17.07 27.66 -2.47
CA GLU A 163 -17.89 28.01 -1.31
C GLU A 163 -18.03 26.88 -0.27
N LYS A 164 -17.87 25.63 -0.70
CA LYS A 164 -17.96 24.42 0.14
C LYS A 164 -16.78 23.49 -0.12
N PRO A 165 -16.21 22.89 0.94
CA PRO A 165 -15.13 21.94 0.77
C PRO A 165 -15.60 20.70 -0.02
N LYS A 166 -14.72 20.16 -0.85
CA LYS A 166 -14.97 18.91 -1.62
C LYS A 166 -14.98 17.68 -0.70
N LEU A 167 -14.08 17.67 0.27
CA LEU A 167 -13.93 16.61 1.25
C LEU A 167 -13.52 17.24 2.58
N VAL A 168 -14.05 16.71 3.67
CA VAL A 168 -13.62 17.03 5.04
C VAL A 168 -13.13 15.73 5.65
N PHE A 169 -11.88 15.71 6.09
CA PHE A 169 -11.23 14.56 6.72
C PHE A 169 -10.88 14.85 8.17
#